data_260d6ca3895f28e5fd9d84d831449ceb
#
_entry.id   260d6ca3895f28e5fd9d84d831449ceb
#
_cell.length_a   1.000
_cell.length_b   1.000
_cell.length_c   1.000
_cell.angle_alpha   90.00
_cell.angle_beta   90.00
_cell.angle_gamma   90.00
#
_symmetry.space_group_name_H-M   'P 1'
#
loop_
_entity.id
_entity.type
_entity.pdbx_description
1 polymer ?
#
loop_
_entity_poly.entity_id
_entity_poly.type
_entity_poly.pdbx_seq_one_letter_code
_entity_poly.pdbx_strand_id
1 'polypeptide(L)'
;SKFLIELFSSDAMKNDGAVLLFRTKSANFDNLKKLTPGDNIRVSVTVLPATFVKGPPEHKVRLQGANELLKLGYQISMNIDPIILTTDTVKTYKKIIDDIKTYFDYSSERFHRITIGMLRFGSKNLDNNIRKRHVDLYRHTKTSKMVKIPGDEKHRYDRELRVELYKSLVE
;
A
#
# COMPACT_ATOMS: atom_id res chain seq x y z
N SER A 1 -19.93 0.96 -0.39
CA SER A 1 -19.15 -0.05 -1.14
C SER A 1 -20.03 -1.07 -1.87
N LYS A 2 -21.14 -1.55 -1.28
CA LYS A 2 -22.05 -2.51 -1.91
C LYS A 2 -22.50 -2.05 -3.30
N PHE A 3 -23.13 -0.89 -3.39
CA PHE A 3 -23.61 -0.31 -4.65
C PHE A 3 -22.50 -0.23 -5.72
N LEU A 4 -21.29 0.21 -5.37
CA LEU A 4 -20.20 0.29 -6.33
C LEU A 4 -19.76 -1.09 -6.83
N ILE A 5 -19.73 -2.10 -5.96
CA ILE A 5 -19.36 -3.45 -6.36
C ILE A 5 -20.43 -4.04 -7.30
N GLU A 6 -21.69 -3.88 -6.98
CA GLU A 6 -22.81 -4.32 -7.83
C GLU A 6 -22.78 -3.63 -9.19
N LEU A 7 -22.58 -2.30 -9.22
CA LEU A 7 -22.48 -1.53 -10.46
C LEU A 7 -21.31 -2.00 -11.33
N PHE A 8 -20.09 -2.10 -10.76
CA PHE A 8 -18.91 -2.52 -11.52
C PHE A 8 -18.92 -4.01 -11.88
N SER A 9 -19.66 -4.84 -11.17
CA SER A 9 -19.85 -6.26 -11.52
C SER A 9 -20.87 -6.45 -12.64
N SER A 10 -21.57 -5.41 -13.11
CA SER A 10 -22.48 -5.47 -14.24
C SER A 10 -21.75 -5.73 -15.55
N ASP A 11 -22.45 -6.36 -16.51
CA ASP A 11 -21.88 -6.67 -17.82
C ASP A 11 -21.47 -5.41 -18.58
N ALA A 12 -22.21 -4.32 -18.45
CA ALA A 12 -21.86 -3.03 -19.06
C ALA A 12 -20.46 -2.57 -18.63
N MET A 13 -20.17 -2.53 -17.31
CA MET A 13 -18.87 -2.10 -16.82
C MET A 13 -17.75 -3.08 -17.16
N LYS A 14 -18.03 -4.38 -17.19
CA LYS A 14 -17.04 -5.39 -17.61
C LYS A 14 -16.68 -5.23 -19.09
N ASN A 15 -17.69 -5.06 -19.96
CA ASN A 15 -17.49 -4.89 -21.41
C ASN A 15 -16.70 -3.61 -21.72
N ASP A 16 -16.88 -2.54 -20.94
CA ASP A 16 -16.10 -1.31 -21.06
C ASP A 16 -14.68 -1.44 -20.50
N GLY A 17 -14.28 -2.58 -19.95
CA GLY A 17 -12.98 -2.80 -19.34
C GLY A 17 -12.75 -2.00 -18.05
N ALA A 18 -13.82 -1.49 -17.43
CA ALA A 18 -13.74 -0.68 -16.23
C ALA A 18 -13.31 -1.53 -15.01
N VAL A 19 -12.34 -1.05 -14.25
CA VAL A 19 -11.83 -1.70 -13.03
C VAL A 19 -12.14 -0.85 -11.82
N LEU A 20 -12.81 -1.42 -10.83
CA LEU A 20 -13.01 -0.79 -9.53
C LEU A 20 -11.86 -1.14 -8.59
N LEU A 21 -11.11 -0.14 -8.18
CA LEU A 21 -10.00 -0.30 -7.24
C LEU A 21 -10.34 0.29 -5.87
N PHE A 22 -10.45 -0.55 -4.85
CA PHE A 22 -10.50 -0.14 -3.45
C PHE A 22 -9.11 -0.15 -2.85
N ARG A 23 -8.67 0.97 -2.29
CA ARG A 23 -7.43 1.02 -1.51
C ARG A 23 -7.75 1.15 -0.02
N THR A 24 -7.14 0.29 0.81
CA THR A 24 -7.44 0.24 2.23
C THR A 24 -6.20 0.00 3.11
N LYS A 25 -6.28 0.47 4.35
CA LYS A 25 -5.40 0.13 5.47
C LYS A 25 -6.15 -0.65 6.56
N SER A 26 -7.42 -0.92 6.37
CA SER A 26 -8.26 -1.72 7.29
C SER A 26 -7.94 -3.19 7.18
N ALA A 27 -8.20 -3.93 8.25
CA ALA A 27 -8.31 -5.39 8.26
C ALA A 27 -9.77 -5.85 8.37
N ASN A 28 -10.72 -4.92 8.55
CA ASN A 28 -12.13 -5.27 8.57
C ASN A 28 -12.66 -5.28 7.13
N PHE A 29 -12.92 -6.47 6.63
CA PHE A 29 -13.46 -6.75 5.31
C PHE A 29 -14.86 -7.35 5.35
N ASP A 30 -15.56 -7.32 6.50
CA ASP A 30 -16.84 -8.01 6.69
C ASP A 30 -17.91 -7.62 5.67
N ASN A 31 -17.92 -6.35 5.26
CA ASN A 31 -18.84 -5.88 4.22
C ASN A 31 -18.48 -6.40 2.82
N LEU A 32 -17.19 -6.61 2.54
CA LEU A 32 -16.75 -7.18 1.27
C LEU A 32 -16.99 -8.68 1.21
N LYS A 33 -16.82 -9.38 2.34
CA LYS A 33 -17.04 -10.83 2.45
C LYS A 33 -18.48 -11.26 2.16
N LYS A 34 -19.43 -10.33 2.26
CA LYS A 34 -20.87 -10.58 2.00
C LYS A 34 -21.27 -10.37 0.53
N LEU A 35 -20.33 -10.04 -0.33
CA LEU A 35 -20.58 -9.68 -1.72
C LEU A 35 -19.85 -10.65 -2.66
N THR A 36 -20.41 -10.89 -3.82
CA THR A 36 -19.75 -11.64 -4.89
C THR A 36 -19.07 -10.65 -5.82
N PRO A 37 -17.72 -10.62 -5.89
CA PRO A 37 -17.01 -9.70 -6.77
C PRO A 37 -17.09 -10.15 -8.24
N GLY A 38 -17.14 -9.19 -9.15
CA GLY A 38 -16.76 -9.41 -10.54
C GLY A 38 -15.23 -9.49 -10.69
N ASP A 39 -14.75 -10.04 -11.79
CA ASP A 39 -13.31 -10.15 -12.08
C ASP A 39 -12.60 -8.80 -12.23
N ASN A 40 -13.35 -7.73 -12.41
CA ASN A 40 -12.87 -6.37 -12.50
C ASN A 40 -12.87 -5.63 -11.15
N ILE A 41 -13.12 -6.31 -10.03
CA ILE A 41 -13.07 -5.72 -8.69
C ILE A 41 -11.74 -6.04 -8.03
N ARG A 42 -10.97 -5.00 -7.73
CA ARG A 42 -9.64 -5.12 -7.11
C ARG A 42 -9.58 -4.46 -5.75
N VAL A 43 -9.04 -5.16 -4.77
CA VAL A 43 -8.74 -4.62 -3.45
C VAL A 43 -7.23 -4.44 -3.30
N SER A 44 -6.82 -3.22 -3.01
CA SER A 44 -5.41 -2.87 -2.80
C SER A 44 -5.17 -2.64 -1.31
N VAL A 45 -4.44 -3.56 -0.69
CA VAL A 45 -4.15 -3.54 0.74
C VAL A 45 -2.80 -2.87 0.98
N THR A 46 -2.77 -1.85 1.84
CA THR A 46 -1.53 -1.20 2.23
C THR A 46 -0.86 -1.98 3.35
N VAL A 47 0.38 -2.40 3.13
CA VAL A 47 1.19 -3.19 4.08
C VAL A 47 2.37 -2.32 4.52
N LEU A 48 2.36 -1.87 5.77
CA LEU A 48 3.36 -0.97 6.34
C LEU A 48 3.76 -1.43 7.74
N PRO A 49 4.99 -1.11 8.20
CA PRO A 49 5.39 -1.34 9.58
C PRO A 49 4.47 -0.59 10.55
N ALA A 50 4.16 -1.20 11.68
CA ALA A 50 3.34 -0.60 12.73
C ALA A 50 3.96 0.69 13.32
N THR A 51 5.28 0.81 13.25
CA THR A 51 6.06 1.95 13.76
C THR A 51 5.65 3.30 13.15
N PHE A 52 5.17 3.31 11.91
CA PHE A 52 4.88 4.57 11.20
C PHE A 52 3.39 4.88 11.05
N VAL A 53 2.53 3.96 11.45
CA VAL A 53 1.09 4.11 11.23
C VAL A 53 0.35 3.78 12.52
N LYS A 54 -0.01 4.80 13.29
CA LYS A 54 -0.87 4.64 14.46
C LYS A 54 -2.31 4.40 14.02
N GLY A 55 -2.95 3.39 14.59
CA GLY A 55 -4.38 3.12 14.42
C GLY A 55 -4.78 1.98 13.47
N PRO A 56 -4.15 1.74 12.30
CA PRO A 56 -4.47 0.55 11.52
C PRO A 56 -4.03 -0.73 12.25
N PRO A 57 -4.74 -1.84 12.04
CA PRO A 57 -4.31 -3.16 12.51
C PRO A 57 -2.91 -3.52 12.00
N GLU A 58 -2.23 -4.43 12.68
CA GLU A 58 -0.95 -4.95 12.20
C GLU A 58 -1.05 -5.47 10.77
N HIS A 59 0.06 -5.36 10.02
CA HIS A 59 0.08 -5.78 8.62
C HIS A 59 -0.26 -7.27 8.44
N LYS A 60 0.10 -8.15 9.39
CA LYS A 60 -0.24 -9.58 9.36
C LYS A 60 -1.75 -9.82 9.33
N VAL A 61 -2.50 -9.12 10.18
CA VAL A 61 -3.97 -9.22 10.21
C VAL A 61 -4.58 -8.75 8.89
N ARG A 62 -3.99 -7.71 8.29
CA ARG A 62 -4.41 -7.23 6.97
C ARG A 62 -4.11 -8.23 5.85
N LEU A 63 -2.95 -8.90 5.91
CA LEU A 63 -2.58 -9.95 4.96
C LEU A 63 -3.52 -11.15 5.05
N GLN A 64 -3.84 -11.60 6.25
CA GLN A 64 -4.81 -12.69 6.47
C GLN A 64 -6.19 -12.33 5.91
N GLY A 65 -6.70 -11.12 6.22
CA GLY A 65 -7.96 -10.66 5.67
C GLY A 65 -7.95 -10.49 4.14
N ALA A 66 -6.83 -10.05 3.55
CA ALA A 66 -6.66 -10.00 2.10
C ALA A 66 -6.68 -11.41 1.48
N ASN A 67 -6.09 -12.40 2.15
CA ASN A 67 -6.11 -13.79 1.70
C ASN A 67 -7.53 -14.39 1.74
N GLU A 68 -8.34 -14.01 2.72
CA GLU A 68 -9.75 -14.40 2.75
C GLU A 68 -10.52 -13.78 1.57
N LEU A 69 -10.30 -12.52 1.24
CA LEU A 69 -10.91 -11.88 0.06
C LEU A 69 -10.46 -12.54 -1.25
N LEU A 70 -9.18 -12.93 -1.34
CA LEU A 70 -8.64 -13.64 -2.49
C LEU A 70 -9.43 -14.95 -2.75
N LYS A 71 -9.67 -15.73 -1.68
CA LYS A 71 -10.46 -16.98 -1.73
C LYS A 71 -11.91 -16.74 -2.12
N LEU A 72 -12.46 -15.56 -1.86
CA LEU A 72 -13.80 -15.15 -2.27
C LEU A 72 -13.88 -14.62 -3.71
N GLY A 73 -12.77 -14.61 -4.43
CA GLY A 73 -12.71 -14.22 -5.84
C GLY A 73 -12.32 -12.77 -6.12
N TYR A 74 -11.98 -11.97 -5.11
CA TYR A 74 -11.45 -10.63 -5.34
C TYR A 74 -10.06 -10.66 -5.96
N GLN A 75 -9.77 -9.75 -6.87
CA GLN A 75 -8.40 -9.48 -7.26
C GLN A 75 -7.70 -8.68 -6.15
N ILE A 76 -6.50 -9.12 -5.74
CA ILE A 76 -5.74 -8.47 -4.67
C ILE A 76 -4.48 -7.83 -5.24
N SER A 77 -4.19 -6.62 -4.79
CA SER A 77 -2.89 -5.99 -4.93
C SER A 77 -2.40 -5.47 -3.58
N MET A 78 -1.09 -5.30 -3.44
CA MET A 78 -0.50 -4.79 -2.21
C MET A 78 0.30 -3.53 -2.46
N ASN A 79 0.31 -2.63 -1.48
CA ASN A 79 1.12 -1.43 -1.50
C ASN A 79 2.03 -1.38 -0.29
N ILE A 80 3.32 -1.33 -0.53
CA ILE A 80 4.36 -0.99 0.44
C ILE A 80 4.73 0.48 0.15
N ASP A 81 3.85 1.41 0.48
CA ASP A 81 3.97 2.85 0.18
C ASP A 81 3.34 3.67 1.33
N PRO A 82 4.13 4.55 1.98
CA PRO A 82 5.53 4.86 1.71
C PRO A 82 6.53 3.98 2.46
N ILE A 83 7.67 3.69 1.82
CA ILE A 83 8.87 3.30 2.54
C ILE A 83 9.51 4.55 3.14
N ILE A 84 9.83 4.49 4.42
CA ILE A 84 10.47 5.56 5.18
C ILE A 84 11.86 5.07 5.57
N LEU A 85 12.90 5.85 5.20
CA LEU A 85 14.29 5.51 5.52
C LEU A 85 14.57 5.67 7.01
N THR A 86 15.10 4.61 7.59
CA THR A 86 15.62 4.54 8.96
C THR A 86 16.90 3.70 8.94
N THR A 87 17.60 3.59 10.04
CA THR A 87 18.75 2.68 10.17
C THR A 87 18.43 1.22 9.82
N ASP A 88 17.19 0.79 10.11
CA ASP A 88 16.75 -0.60 9.94
C ASP A 88 15.82 -0.80 8.74
N THR A 89 15.80 0.12 7.78
CA THR A 89 14.84 0.09 6.66
C THR A 89 14.85 -1.24 5.91
N VAL A 90 15.99 -1.68 5.44
CA VAL A 90 16.11 -2.92 4.66
C VAL A 90 15.59 -4.11 5.47
N LYS A 91 16.04 -4.27 6.71
CA LYS A 91 15.61 -5.34 7.62
C LYS A 91 14.09 -5.31 7.85
N THR A 92 13.55 -4.14 8.12
CA THR A 92 12.12 -3.95 8.41
C THR A 92 11.24 -4.30 7.21
N TYR A 93 11.61 -3.85 6.02
CA TYR A 93 10.80 -4.08 4.83
C TYR A 93 11.04 -5.46 4.20
N LYS A 94 12.23 -6.07 4.33
CA LYS A 94 12.43 -7.50 4.02
C LYS A 94 11.52 -8.36 4.89
N LYS A 95 11.41 -8.09 6.18
CA LYS A 95 10.47 -8.79 7.05
C LYS A 95 9.01 -8.68 6.57
N ILE A 96 8.59 -7.52 6.08
CA ILE A 96 7.24 -7.36 5.49
C ILE A 96 7.07 -8.24 4.25
N ILE A 97 8.09 -8.31 3.39
CA ILE A 97 8.06 -9.16 2.19
C ILE A 97 7.97 -10.64 2.60
N ASP A 98 8.71 -11.06 3.61
CA ASP A 98 8.66 -12.43 4.14
C ASP A 98 7.30 -12.73 4.81
N ASP A 99 6.73 -11.77 5.53
CA ASP A 99 5.39 -11.89 6.09
C ASP A 99 4.32 -12.00 4.97
N ILE A 100 4.50 -11.32 3.84
CA ILE A 100 3.61 -11.50 2.66
C ILE A 100 3.70 -12.94 2.17
N LYS A 101 4.89 -13.48 1.99
CA LYS A 101 5.10 -14.88 1.56
C LYS A 101 4.50 -15.90 2.54
N THR A 102 4.50 -15.57 3.83
CA THR A 102 4.02 -16.48 4.90
C THR A 102 2.50 -16.43 5.06
N TYR A 103 1.90 -15.26 4.99
CA TYR A 103 0.48 -15.04 5.38
C TYR A 103 -0.46 -14.83 4.20
N PHE A 104 0.07 -14.79 2.97
CA PHE A 104 -0.73 -14.51 1.78
C PHE A 104 -0.38 -15.45 0.62
N ASP A 105 -1.39 -15.94 -0.08
CA ASP A 105 -1.20 -16.76 -1.28
C ASP A 105 -0.86 -15.87 -2.49
N TYR A 106 0.41 -15.56 -2.64
CA TYR A 106 0.92 -14.75 -3.76
C TYR A 106 1.04 -15.53 -5.07
N SER A 107 0.85 -16.86 -5.05
CA SER A 107 0.85 -17.71 -6.26
C SER A 107 -0.49 -17.70 -6.99
N SER A 108 -1.55 -17.19 -6.35
CA SER A 108 -2.87 -17.12 -6.95
C SER A 108 -2.91 -16.21 -8.17
N GLU A 109 -3.56 -16.66 -9.25
CA GLU A 109 -3.81 -15.85 -10.46
C GLU A 109 -4.61 -14.57 -10.18
N ARG A 110 -5.32 -14.50 -9.05
CA ARG A 110 -6.05 -13.31 -8.61
C ARG A 110 -5.17 -12.31 -7.85
N PHE A 111 -3.92 -12.66 -7.59
CA PHE A 111 -2.93 -11.72 -7.08
C PHE A 111 -2.33 -10.92 -8.24
N HIS A 112 -2.56 -9.62 -8.23
CA HIS A 112 -2.17 -8.79 -9.36
C HIS A 112 -0.72 -8.28 -9.28
N ARG A 113 -0.33 -7.64 -8.16
CA ARG A 113 1.02 -7.07 -7.99
C ARG A 113 1.27 -6.54 -6.58
N ILE A 114 2.56 -6.33 -6.30
CA ILE A 114 3.04 -5.47 -5.20
C ILE A 114 3.52 -4.15 -5.81
N THR A 115 3.04 -3.03 -5.26
CA THR A 115 3.56 -1.70 -5.57
C THR A 115 4.44 -1.23 -4.42
N ILE A 116 5.67 -0.87 -4.72
CA ILE A 116 6.63 -0.36 -3.74
C ILE A 116 6.87 1.11 -4.03
N GLY A 117 6.75 1.95 -3.01
CA GLY A 117 6.96 3.38 -3.15
C GLY A 117 7.66 3.99 -1.95
N MET A 118 8.64 4.86 -2.19
CA MET A 118 9.28 5.62 -1.12
C MET A 118 8.52 6.90 -0.79
N LEU A 119 8.75 7.41 0.42
CA LEU A 119 8.12 8.64 0.90
C LEU A 119 8.30 9.79 -0.07
N ARG A 120 7.18 10.42 -0.39
CA ARG A 120 7.09 11.65 -1.20
C ARG A 120 5.99 12.54 -0.65
N PHE A 121 6.20 13.84 -0.65
CA PHE A 121 5.22 14.79 -0.15
C PHE A 121 5.37 16.15 -0.83
N GLY A 122 4.25 16.89 -0.92
CA GLY A 122 4.25 18.29 -1.36
C GLY A 122 4.69 19.22 -0.21
N SER A 123 5.47 20.24 -0.51
CA SER A 123 6.03 21.17 0.49
C SER A 123 4.97 21.87 1.36
N LYS A 124 3.83 22.22 0.76
CA LYS A 124 2.74 22.91 1.47
C LYS A 124 1.99 22.01 2.47
N ASN A 125 1.95 20.70 2.24
CA ASN A 125 1.19 19.76 3.08
C ASN A 125 1.99 19.24 4.27
N LEU A 126 3.32 19.29 4.20
CA LEU A 126 4.16 18.69 5.23
C LEU A 126 4.12 19.47 6.53
N ASP A 127 4.22 20.81 6.45
CA ASP A 127 4.35 21.65 7.64
C ASP A 127 3.08 21.70 8.50
N ASN A 128 1.89 21.62 7.90
CA ASN A 128 0.64 21.76 8.64
C ASN A 128 0.04 20.43 9.15
N ASN A 129 0.11 19.36 8.38
CA ASN A 129 -0.55 18.11 8.72
C ASN A 129 0.37 17.06 9.36
N ILE A 130 1.61 16.94 8.88
CA ILE A 130 2.56 15.95 9.41
C ILE A 130 3.15 16.41 10.73
N ARG A 131 3.49 17.69 10.86
CA ARG A 131 4.00 18.28 12.11
C ARG A 131 3.04 18.06 13.29
N LYS A 132 1.73 18.23 13.06
CA LYS A 132 0.73 18.10 14.13
C LYS A 132 0.39 16.64 14.47
N ARG A 133 0.44 15.72 13.49
CA ARG A 133 -0.06 14.36 13.65
C ARG A 133 1.02 13.28 13.70
N HIS A 134 2.20 13.56 13.15
CA HIS A 134 3.29 12.59 12.98
C HIS A 134 4.64 13.26 13.24
N VAL A 135 4.87 13.67 14.49
CA VAL A 135 6.09 14.42 14.88
C VAL A 135 7.39 13.68 14.50
N ASP A 136 7.43 12.37 14.69
CA ASP A 136 8.62 11.57 14.37
C ASP A 136 8.87 11.50 12.86
N LEU A 137 7.81 11.36 12.08
CA LEU A 137 7.90 11.41 10.61
C LEU A 137 8.36 12.80 10.14
N TYR A 138 7.85 13.86 10.77
CA TYR A 138 8.27 15.22 10.46
C TYR A 138 9.76 15.44 10.76
N ARG A 139 10.24 15.02 11.93
CA ARG A 139 11.67 15.07 12.26
C ARG A 139 12.50 14.32 11.24
N HIS A 140 12.08 13.10 10.90
CA HIS A 140 12.76 12.29 9.91
C HIS A 140 12.87 13.01 8.55
N THR A 141 11.81 13.65 8.07
CA THR A 141 11.84 14.39 6.78
C THR A 141 12.75 15.60 6.79
N LYS A 142 13.00 16.22 7.95
CA LYS A 142 13.95 17.35 8.08
C LYS A 142 15.41 16.90 8.15
N THR A 143 15.66 15.69 8.66
CA THR A 143 17.04 15.15 8.78
C THR A 143 17.46 14.32 7.57
N SER A 144 16.51 13.83 6.78
CA SER A 144 16.79 13.01 5.60
C SER A 144 17.14 13.86 4.39
N LYS A 145 18.06 13.40 3.56
CA LYS A 145 18.39 14.02 2.27
C LYS A 145 17.23 13.89 1.29
N MET A 146 16.27 14.82 1.38
CA MET A 146 15.16 14.88 0.43
C MET A 146 15.41 16.00 -0.57
N VAL A 147 15.24 15.68 -1.85
CA VAL A 147 15.45 16.60 -2.96
C VAL A 147 14.12 17.00 -3.59
N LYS A 148 14.02 18.25 -3.99
CA LYS A 148 12.93 18.75 -4.82
C LYS A 148 13.29 18.51 -6.28
N ILE A 149 12.42 17.84 -7.02
CA ILE A 149 12.64 17.60 -8.45
C ILE A 149 12.17 18.83 -9.22
N PRO A 150 12.98 19.39 -10.13
CA PRO A 150 12.52 20.47 -11.01
C PRO A 150 11.25 20.08 -11.76
N GLY A 151 10.24 20.95 -11.77
CA GLY A 151 8.94 20.69 -12.40
C GLY A 151 7.96 19.85 -11.57
N ASP A 152 8.39 19.29 -10.41
CA ASP A 152 7.52 18.59 -9.47
C ASP A 152 7.53 19.33 -8.12
N GLU A 153 6.37 19.66 -7.58
CA GLU A 153 6.28 20.30 -6.25
C GLU A 153 6.61 19.34 -5.09
N LYS A 154 6.90 18.08 -5.39
CA LYS A 154 7.13 17.05 -4.38
C LYS A 154 8.60 16.93 -3.99
N HIS A 155 8.82 16.72 -2.70
CA HIS A 155 10.08 16.28 -2.16
C HIS A 155 10.14 14.75 -2.15
N ARG A 156 11.28 14.19 -2.53
CA ARG A 156 11.55 12.73 -2.57
C ARG A 156 12.96 12.47 -2.08
N TYR A 157 13.24 11.24 -1.66
CA TYR A 157 14.64 10.83 -1.49
C TYR A 157 15.38 10.90 -2.83
N ASP A 158 16.68 11.13 -2.77
CA ASP A 158 17.55 11.16 -3.94
C ASP A 158 17.38 9.91 -4.80
N ARG A 159 17.64 10.03 -6.11
CA ARG A 159 17.42 8.93 -7.07
C ARG A 159 18.31 7.73 -6.79
N GLU A 160 19.60 7.97 -6.53
CA GLU A 160 20.58 6.90 -6.31
C GLU A 160 20.23 6.10 -5.06
N LEU A 161 19.91 6.79 -3.98
CA LEU A 161 19.45 6.19 -2.73
C LEU A 161 18.18 5.33 -2.92
N ARG A 162 17.25 5.80 -3.75
CA ARG A 162 16.03 5.02 -4.04
C ARG A 162 16.34 3.74 -4.83
N VAL A 163 17.22 3.84 -5.83
CA VAL A 163 17.63 2.69 -6.65
C VAL A 163 18.35 1.65 -5.82
N GLU A 164 19.30 2.09 -4.98
CA GLU A 164 20.04 1.21 -4.07
C GLU A 164 19.10 0.47 -3.12
N LEU A 165 18.16 1.19 -2.49
CA LEU A 165 17.19 0.55 -1.60
C LEU A 165 16.31 -0.47 -2.34
N TYR A 166 15.77 -0.12 -3.51
CA TYR A 166 14.93 -1.06 -4.25
C TYR A 166 15.69 -2.34 -4.63
N LYS A 167 16.95 -2.22 -5.05
CA LYS A 167 17.82 -3.38 -5.29
C LYS A 167 17.95 -4.23 -4.02
N SER A 168 18.30 -3.60 -2.90
CA SER A 168 18.47 -4.30 -1.61
C SER A 168 17.20 -5.00 -1.10
N LEU A 169 16.02 -4.61 -1.57
CA LEU A 169 14.75 -5.24 -1.17
C LEU A 169 14.36 -6.44 -2.05
N VAL A 170 14.88 -6.55 -3.26
CA VAL A 170 14.54 -7.63 -4.21
C VAL A 170 15.63 -8.71 -4.31
N GLU A 171 16.83 -8.42 -3.84
CA GLU A 171 17.91 -9.39 -3.62
C GLU A 171 17.69 -10.17 -2.32
#